data_d4956c83824fa5a14b9fb73a30ee0e1a
#
_entry.id   d4956c83824fa5a14b9fb73a30ee0e1a
#
_cell.length_a   1.000
_cell.length_b   1.000
_cell.length_c   1.000
_cell.angle_alpha   90.00
_cell.angle_beta   90.00
_cell.angle_gamma   90.00
#
_symmetry.space_group_name_H-M   'P 1'
#
loop_
_entity.id
_entity.type
_entity.pdbx_description
1 polymer ?
#
loop_
_entity_poly.entity_id
_entity_poly.type
_entity_poly.pdbx_seq_one_letter_code
_entity_poly.pdbx_strand_id
1 'polypeptide(L)'
;MAKLVLYVGNKNYSSWSLRPWLALEGCGIPFEDVVIPFDFPAGNPKFHEISPTGRVPVLHHGETRVWESLAIIEYVAELFPEAGLWPEDRDERARARSYSMEMLSGFRPLRGACPMNIRRPRKGIPLPDGVAEDVARIEAIWREAITRSGGPFLFGRFTAADAMFAPVVNRFDVYELVTDPVTLAYMDAVKAHPAFRKWEEAARAEPWIVPEDEA
;
A
#
# COMPACT_ATOMS: atom_id res chain seq x y z
N MET A 1 -2.35 -25.84 -7.23
CA MET A 1 -3.26 -24.66 -7.25
C MET A 1 -3.06 -23.92 -8.56
N ALA A 2 -4.09 -23.23 -9.07
CA ALA A 2 -3.93 -22.30 -10.17
C ALA A 2 -2.95 -21.17 -9.76
N LYS A 3 -2.25 -20.59 -10.74
CA LYS A 3 -1.28 -19.52 -10.50
C LYS A 3 -2.01 -18.24 -10.10
N LEU A 4 -1.47 -17.50 -9.12
CA LEU A 4 -1.92 -16.15 -8.80
C LEU A 4 -1.25 -15.17 -9.77
N VAL A 5 -2.03 -14.35 -10.47
CA VAL A 5 -1.54 -13.27 -11.34
C VAL A 5 -2.14 -11.96 -10.87
N LEU A 6 -1.30 -11.07 -10.35
CA LEU A 6 -1.70 -9.75 -9.85
C LEU A 6 -1.40 -8.69 -10.92
N TYR A 7 -2.44 -8.10 -11.50
CA TYR A 7 -2.32 -6.97 -12.41
C TYR A 7 -2.23 -5.68 -11.60
N VAL A 8 -1.20 -4.89 -11.88
CA VAL A 8 -0.87 -3.64 -11.18
C VAL A 8 -0.72 -2.49 -12.15
N GLY A 9 -0.93 -1.27 -11.69
CA GLY A 9 -0.56 -0.05 -12.43
C GLY A 9 0.90 0.31 -12.23
N ASN A 10 1.29 1.48 -12.75
CA ASN A 10 2.64 2.04 -12.58
C ASN A 10 3.09 1.95 -11.12
N LYS A 11 4.22 1.30 -10.88
CA LYS A 11 4.73 1.09 -9.51
C LYS A 11 5.13 2.40 -8.84
N ASN A 12 5.51 3.41 -9.62
CA ASN A 12 5.83 4.73 -9.09
C ASN A 12 4.63 5.42 -8.44
N TYR A 13 3.42 5.24 -8.99
CA TYR A 13 2.25 6.06 -8.64
C TYR A 13 1.09 5.27 -8.02
N SER A 14 0.96 3.97 -8.36
CA SER A 14 -0.21 3.19 -7.97
C SER A 14 -0.19 2.75 -6.52
N SER A 15 -0.63 3.62 -5.63
CA SER A 15 -0.76 3.31 -4.21
C SER A 15 -1.73 2.15 -3.93
N TRP A 16 -2.75 1.98 -4.76
CA TRP A 16 -3.69 0.88 -4.65
C TRP A 16 -3.07 -0.47 -5.01
N SER A 17 -2.20 -0.49 -6.03
CA SER A 17 -1.48 -1.72 -6.44
C SER A 17 -0.36 -2.11 -5.48
N LEU A 18 0.31 -1.13 -4.88
CA LEU A 18 1.38 -1.38 -3.90
C LEU A 18 0.89 -2.24 -2.73
N ARG A 19 -0.33 -1.98 -2.22
CA ARG A 19 -0.86 -2.65 -1.03
C ARG A 19 -0.92 -4.17 -1.15
N PRO A 20 -1.69 -4.76 -2.08
CA PRO A 20 -1.75 -6.22 -2.21
C PRO A 20 -0.42 -6.80 -2.69
N TRP A 21 0.30 -6.12 -3.58
CA TRP A 21 1.61 -6.59 -4.03
C TRP A 21 2.57 -6.75 -2.85
N LEU A 22 2.63 -5.73 -1.99
CA LEU A 22 3.51 -5.72 -0.83
C LEU A 22 3.09 -6.76 0.23
N ALA A 23 1.78 -6.96 0.42
CA ALA A 23 1.27 -7.98 1.32
C ALA A 23 1.67 -9.40 0.85
N LEU A 24 1.51 -9.70 -0.43
CA LEU A 24 1.88 -11.01 -1.00
C LEU A 24 3.39 -11.23 -0.94
N GLU A 25 4.17 -10.32 -1.47
CA GLU A 25 5.65 -10.42 -1.50
C GLU A 25 6.22 -10.43 -0.09
N GLY A 26 5.73 -9.57 0.80
CA GLY A 26 6.22 -9.44 2.18
C GLY A 26 5.92 -10.65 3.07
N CYS A 27 4.86 -11.39 2.76
CA CYS A 27 4.49 -12.63 3.45
C CYS A 27 4.94 -13.89 2.69
N GLY A 28 5.74 -13.76 1.64
CA GLY A 28 6.35 -14.88 0.93
C GLY A 28 5.37 -15.73 0.09
N ILE A 29 4.25 -15.14 -0.33
CA ILE A 29 3.25 -15.82 -1.15
C ILE A 29 3.68 -15.77 -2.61
N PRO A 30 3.75 -16.92 -3.32
CA PRO A 30 4.17 -16.93 -4.72
C PRO A 30 3.07 -16.40 -5.64
N PHE A 31 3.42 -15.40 -6.46
CA PHE A 31 2.54 -14.84 -7.49
C PHE A 31 3.37 -14.30 -8.67
N GLU A 32 2.70 -14.02 -9.77
CA GLU A 32 3.24 -13.23 -10.87
C GLU A 32 2.60 -11.85 -10.85
N ASP A 33 3.39 -10.79 -11.06
CA ASP A 33 2.84 -9.45 -11.26
C ASP A 33 2.97 -9.02 -12.72
N VAL A 34 1.92 -8.36 -13.23
CA VAL A 34 1.85 -7.82 -14.59
C VAL A 34 1.55 -6.34 -14.50
N VAL A 35 2.52 -5.52 -14.91
CA VAL A 35 2.33 -4.07 -14.94
C VAL A 35 1.56 -3.68 -16.20
N ILE A 36 0.46 -2.94 -16.03
CA ILE A 36 -0.26 -2.26 -17.10
C ILE A 36 -0.15 -0.77 -16.84
N PRO A 37 0.60 -0.03 -17.68
CA PRO A 37 0.78 1.40 -17.47
C PRO A 37 -0.55 2.16 -17.55
N PHE A 38 -0.68 3.21 -16.74
CA PHE A 38 -1.70 4.21 -16.95
C PHE A 38 -1.41 4.94 -18.26
N ASP A 39 -2.45 5.18 -19.04
CA ASP A 39 -2.37 5.90 -20.30
C ASP A 39 -3.27 7.14 -20.19
N PHE A 40 -2.74 8.15 -19.50
CA PHE A 40 -3.48 9.40 -19.28
C PHE A 40 -3.29 10.38 -20.44
N PRO A 41 -4.36 11.17 -20.76
CA PRO A 41 -5.68 11.18 -20.12
C PRO A 41 -6.66 10.14 -20.67
N ALA A 42 -6.28 9.41 -21.73
CA ALA A 42 -7.19 8.48 -22.43
C ALA A 42 -7.60 7.25 -21.60
N GLY A 43 -6.76 6.82 -20.65
CA GLY A 43 -6.90 5.56 -19.94
C GLY A 43 -6.48 4.36 -20.80
N ASN A 44 -5.93 3.32 -20.14
CA ASN A 44 -5.49 2.12 -20.85
C ASN A 44 -6.67 1.13 -21.02
N PRO A 45 -7.09 0.82 -22.27
CA PRO A 45 -8.23 -0.06 -22.53
C PRO A 45 -8.06 -1.48 -21.96
N LYS A 46 -6.82 -1.93 -21.76
CA LYS A 46 -6.52 -3.23 -21.14
C LYS A 46 -7.11 -3.37 -19.74
N PHE A 47 -7.34 -2.28 -19.02
CA PHE A 47 -7.96 -2.36 -17.70
C PHE A 47 -9.37 -2.95 -17.75
N HIS A 48 -10.15 -2.66 -18.80
CA HIS A 48 -11.50 -3.22 -18.98
C HIS A 48 -11.49 -4.70 -19.39
N GLU A 49 -10.41 -5.18 -19.98
CA GLU A 49 -10.26 -6.60 -20.34
C GLU A 49 -9.97 -7.47 -19.10
N ILE A 50 -9.20 -6.94 -18.13
CA ILE A 50 -8.72 -7.70 -16.98
C ILE A 50 -9.55 -7.49 -15.71
N SER A 51 -10.25 -6.35 -15.60
CA SER A 51 -10.94 -5.92 -14.38
C SER A 51 -12.40 -5.55 -14.67
N PRO A 52 -13.36 -6.03 -13.86
CA PRO A 52 -14.76 -5.64 -14.00
C PRO A 52 -15.01 -4.14 -13.81
N THR A 53 -14.12 -3.48 -13.08
CA THR A 53 -14.22 -2.05 -12.78
C THR A 53 -13.38 -1.17 -13.72
N GLY A 54 -12.61 -1.78 -14.63
CA GLY A 54 -11.64 -1.05 -15.46
C GLY A 54 -10.52 -0.41 -14.65
N ARG A 55 -10.18 -0.97 -13.48
CA ARG A 55 -9.16 -0.45 -12.56
C ARG A 55 -8.23 -1.54 -12.08
N VAL A 56 -7.09 -1.13 -11.55
CA VAL A 56 -6.12 -1.99 -10.87
C VAL A 56 -5.95 -1.54 -9.41
N PRO A 57 -5.56 -2.45 -8.49
CA PRO A 57 -5.15 -3.85 -8.73
C PRO A 57 -6.33 -4.80 -8.99
N VAL A 58 -6.05 -5.89 -9.70
CA VAL A 58 -6.95 -7.04 -9.80
C VAL A 58 -6.12 -8.33 -9.77
N LEU A 59 -6.58 -9.30 -9.01
CA LEU A 59 -5.98 -10.63 -8.91
C LEU A 59 -6.78 -11.62 -9.75
N HIS A 60 -6.10 -12.39 -10.60
CA HIS A 60 -6.65 -13.55 -11.29
C HIS A 60 -6.12 -14.83 -10.64
N HIS A 61 -7.01 -15.76 -10.32
CA HIS A 61 -6.71 -17.09 -9.81
C HIS A 61 -7.60 -18.11 -10.52
N GLY A 62 -7.09 -18.69 -11.61
CA GLY A 62 -7.93 -19.46 -12.54
C GLY A 62 -9.04 -18.60 -13.13
N GLU A 63 -10.29 -19.03 -12.97
CA GLU A 63 -11.47 -18.29 -13.43
C GLU A 63 -11.91 -17.17 -12.46
N THR A 64 -11.37 -17.18 -11.23
CA THR A 64 -11.74 -16.19 -10.20
C THR A 64 -11.00 -14.88 -10.44
N ARG A 65 -11.73 -13.77 -10.39
CA ARG A 65 -11.20 -12.42 -10.43
C ARG A 65 -11.56 -11.70 -9.13
N VAL A 66 -10.56 -11.15 -8.45
CA VAL A 66 -10.73 -10.40 -7.20
C VAL A 66 -10.15 -9.00 -7.40
N TRP A 67 -10.94 -7.98 -7.10
CA TRP A 67 -10.54 -6.58 -7.22
C TRP A 67 -10.73 -5.87 -5.88
N GLU A 68 -10.24 -4.63 -5.73
CA GLU A 68 -10.03 -3.89 -4.48
C GLU A 68 -8.89 -4.46 -3.62
N SER A 69 -7.99 -3.58 -3.21
CA SER A 69 -6.74 -3.97 -2.54
C SER A 69 -6.96 -4.84 -1.30
N LEU A 70 -7.93 -4.47 -0.46
CA LEU A 70 -8.19 -5.22 0.77
C LEU A 70 -8.90 -6.55 0.51
N ALA A 71 -9.82 -6.60 -0.47
CA ALA A 71 -10.49 -7.84 -0.87
C ALA A 71 -9.49 -8.86 -1.43
N ILE A 72 -8.50 -8.41 -2.20
CA ILE A 72 -7.39 -9.26 -2.69
C ILE A 72 -6.60 -9.83 -1.50
N ILE A 73 -6.24 -8.98 -0.52
CA ILE A 73 -5.50 -9.40 0.66
C ILE A 73 -6.30 -10.42 1.48
N GLU A 74 -7.59 -10.20 1.71
CA GLU A 74 -8.45 -11.14 2.45
C GLU A 74 -8.57 -12.47 1.70
N TYR A 75 -8.83 -12.46 0.39
CA TYR A 75 -8.90 -13.67 -0.41
C TYR A 75 -7.61 -14.49 -0.33
N VAL A 76 -6.47 -13.83 -0.42
CA VAL A 76 -5.16 -14.51 -0.34
C VAL A 76 -4.88 -15.01 1.08
N ALA A 77 -5.32 -14.28 2.13
CA ALA A 77 -5.20 -14.74 3.51
C ALA A 77 -6.00 -16.02 3.79
N GLU A 78 -7.13 -16.23 3.12
CA GLU A 78 -7.88 -17.49 3.17
C GLU A 78 -7.19 -18.62 2.43
N LEU A 79 -6.53 -18.33 1.30
CA LEU A 79 -5.79 -19.34 0.52
C LEU A 79 -4.49 -19.79 1.20
N PHE A 80 -3.83 -18.91 1.95
CA PHE A 80 -2.52 -19.12 2.58
C PHE A 80 -2.56 -18.72 4.06
N PRO A 81 -3.37 -19.42 4.90
CA PRO A 81 -3.50 -19.06 6.30
C PRO A 81 -2.17 -19.12 7.06
N GLU A 82 -1.25 -20.00 6.64
CA GLU A 82 0.08 -20.17 7.22
C GLU A 82 1.02 -18.98 6.92
N ALA A 83 0.77 -18.20 5.87
CA ALA A 83 1.58 -17.04 5.54
C ALA A 83 1.42 -15.90 6.55
N GLY A 84 0.36 -15.95 7.36
CA GLY A 84 0.15 -15.03 8.45
C GLY A 84 -0.01 -13.57 8.04
N LEU A 85 -0.76 -13.28 6.97
CA LEU A 85 -1.03 -11.91 6.53
C LEU A 85 -1.66 -11.04 7.63
N TRP A 86 -2.40 -11.66 8.52
CA TRP A 86 -3.01 -11.01 9.68
C TRP A 86 -2.43 -11.54 10.99
N PRO A 87 -2.55 -10.79 12.11
CA PRO A 87 -2.22 -11.30 13.44
C PRO A 87 -3.00 -12.56 13.81
N GLU A 88 -2.34 -13.48 14.52
CA GLU A 88 -2.97 -14.73 15.00
C GLU A 88 -3.98 -14.46 16.11
N ASP A 89 -3.68 -13.52 17.00
CA ASP A 89 -4.61 -13.09 18.03
C ASP A 89 -5.86 -12.46 17.41
N ARG A 90 -7.01 -12.86 17.88
CA ARG A 90 -8.31 -12.45 17.34
C ARG A 90 -8.54 -10.94 17.45
N ASP A 91 -8.20 -10.37 18.60
CA ASP A 91 -8.49 -8.97 18.90
C ASP A 91 -7.50 -8.06 18.16
N GLU A 92 -6.23 -8.45 18.08
CA GLU A 92 -5.22 -7.77 17.28
C GLU A 92 -5.54 -7.88 15.76
N ARG A 93 -6.05 -9.01 15.31
CA ARG A 93 -6.53 -9.18 13.93
C ARG A 93 -7.72 -8.26 13.62
N ALA A 94 -8.64 -8.10 14.55
CA ALA A 94 -9.75 -7.17 14.41
C ALA A 94 -9.25 -5.71 14.31
N ARG A 95 -8.26 -5.32 15.13
CA ARG A 95 -7.62 -3.99 15.04
C ARG A 95 -6.92 -3.78 13.71
N ALA A 96 -6.12 -4.77 13.26
CA ALA A 96 -5.40 -4.70 11.99
C ALA A 96 -6.35 -4.47 10.83
N ARG A 97 -7.49 -5.16 10.80
CA ARG A 97 -8.54 -4.95 9.79
C ARG A 97 -9.21 -3.58 9.92
N SER A 98 -9.48 -3.12 11.15
CA SER A 98 -10.08 -1.80 11.39
C SER A 98 -9.18 -0.67 10.88
N TYR A 99 -7.89 -0.69 11.22
CA TYR A 99 -6.91 0.28 10.73
C TYR A 99 -6.77 0.22 9.21
N SER A 100 -6.78 -0.98 8.63
CA SER A 100 -6.69 -1.18 7.18
C SER A 100 -7.91 -0.62 6.46
N MET A 101 -9.11 -0.80 7.02
CA MET A 101 -10.35 -0.23 6.49
C MET A 101 -10.39 1.30 6.63
N GLU A 102 -9.94 1.85 7.76
CA GLU A 102 -9.82 3.30 7.95
C GLU A 102 -8.88 3.91 6.91
N MET A 103 -7.73 3.25 6.63
CA MET A 103 -6.81 3.67 5.57
C MET A 103 -7.44 3.56 4.18
N LEU A 104 -8.25 2.55 3.92
CA LEU A 104 -8.89 2.34 2.63
C LEU A 104 -9.93 3.41 2.32
N SER A 105 -10.78 3.76 3.31
CA SER A 105 -11.95 4.62 3.13
C SER A 105 -11.70 6.09 3.49
N GLY A 106 -10.72 6.37 4.35
CA GLY A 106 -10.42 7.68 4.93
C GLY A 106 -9.26 8.43 4.29
N PHE A 107 -8.81 9.47 5.01
CA PHE A 107 -7.61 10.27 4.71
C PHE A 107 -7.62 10.90 3.32
N ARG A 108 -8.78 11.40 2.89
CA ARG A 108 -8.96 12.00 1.56
C ARG A 108 -8.15 13.29 1.36
N PRO A 109 -8.10 14.22 2.34
CA PRO A 109 -7.25 15.41 2.25
C PRO A 109 -5.78 15.06 1.98
N LEU A 110 -5.18 14.18 2.80
CA LEU A 110 -3.81 13.72 2.62
C LEU A 110 -3.59 13.06 1.26
N ARG A 111 -4.48 12.17 0.86
CA ARG A 111 -4.33 11.40 -0.39
C ARG A 111 -4.49 12.28 -1.64
N GLY A 112 -5.33 13.31 -1.56
CA GLY A 112 -5.54 14.27 -2.65
C GLY A 112 -4.42 15.29 -2.78
N ALA A 113 -3.89 15.79 -1.65
CA ALA A 113 -2.82 16.79 -1.65
C ALA A 113 -1.42 16.20 -1.87
N CYS A 114 -1.22 14.96 -1.43
CA CYS A 114 0.08 14.29 -1.44
C CYS A 114 -0.03 12.96 -2.21
N PRO A 115 -0.08 12.95 -3.55
CA PRO A 115 -0.09 11.71 -4.32
C PRO A 115 1.14 10.85 -4.05
N MET A 116 1.02 9.52 -4.19
CA MET A 116 2.17 8.63 -4.07
C MET A 116 3.06 8.79 -5.30
N ASN A 117 4.32 9.12 -5.07
CA ASN A 117 5.35 9.17 -6.10
C ASN A 117 6.69 8.72 -5.50
N ILE A 118 7.11 7.50 -5.83
CA ILE A 118 8.35 6.90 -5.28
C ILE A 118 9.60 7.66 -5.74
N ARG A 119 9.57 8.26 -6.91
CA ARG A 119 10.71 8.99 -7.50
C ARG A 119 10.79 10.44 -7.05
N ARG A 120 9.73 10.96 -6.41
CA ARG A 120 9.67 12.36 -6.01
C ARG A 120 10.83 12.71 -5.08
N PRO A 121 11.57 13.81 -5.33
CA PRO A 121 12.53 14.33 -4.36
C PRO A 121 11.82 14.74 -3.06
N ARG A 122 12.48 14.53 -1.92
CA ARG A 122 11.96 15.00 -0.64
C ARG A 122 11.86 16.52 -0.64
N LYS A 123 10.64 17.01 -0.50
CA LYS A 123 10.35 18.44 -0.45
C LYS A 123 8.94 18.68 0.08
N GLY A 124 8.82 19.41 1.19
CA GLY A 124 7.53 19.84 1.73
C GLY A 124 6.76 20.72 0.77
N ILE A 125 5.45 20.74 0.94
CA ILE A 125 4.50 21.59 0.20
C ILE A 125 3.61 22.34 1.19
N PRO A 126 2.97 23.45 0.79
CA PRO A 126 1.87 24.02 1.57
C PRO A 126 0.74 22.99 1.70
N LEU A 127 0.32 22.72 2.94
CA LEU A 127 -0.69 21.70 3.20
C LEU A 127 -2.09 22.32 3.19
N PRO A 128 -3.03 21.82 2.39
CA PRO A 128 -4.44 22.19 2.47
C PRO A 128 -5.07 21.74 3.80
N ASP A 129 -6.24 22.33 4.10
CA ASP A 129 -7.05 21.97 5.27
C ASP A 129 -7.34 20.46 5.32
N GLY A 130 -7.33 19.91 6.51
CA GLY A 130 -7.60 18.48 6.76
C GLY A 130 -6.38 17.56 6.62
N VAL A 131 -5.28 18.01 6.01
CA VAL A 131 -4.07 17.16 5.87
C VAL A 131 -3.38 16.96 7.22
N ALA A 132 -3.26 18.00 8.02
CA ALA A 132 -2.64 17.90 9.34
C ALA A 132 -3.41 16.98 10.29
N GLU A 133 -4.73 17.03 10.24
CA GLU A 133 -5.62 16.14 11.00
C GLU A 133 -5.46 14.68 10.56
N ASP A 134 -5.39 14.43 9.25
CA ASP A 134 -5.14 13.10 8.69
C ASP A 134 -3.79 12.56 9.15
N VAL A 135 -2.73 13.36 9.09
CA VAL A 135 -1.39 13.00 9.57
C VAL A 135 -1.42 12.65 11.04
N ALA A 136 -2.00 13.53 11.88
CA ALA A 136 -2.09 13.31 13.33
C ALA A 136 -2.85 12.02 13.67
N ARG A 137 -3.93 11.72 12.95
CA ARG A 137 -4.71 10.48 13.14
C ARG A 137 -3.89 9.24 12.78
N ILE A 138 -3.16 9.27 11.67
CA ILE A 138 -2.29 8.16 11.25
C ILE A 138 -1.16 7.94 12.26
N GLU A 139 -0.51 9.00 12.73
CA GLU A 139 0.52 8.91 13.77
C GLU A 139 -0.04 8.30 15.07
N ALA A 140 -1.26 8.66 15.45
CA ALA A 140 -1.92 8.09 16.63
C ALA A 140 -2.17 6.57 16.45
N ILE A 141 -2.63 6.13 15.27
CA ILE A 141 -2.80 4.70 14.94
C ILE A 141 -1.46 3.97 15.06
N TRP A 142 -0.41 4.48 14.41
CA TRP A 142 0.89 3.83 14.40
C TRP A 142 1.51 3.75 15.79
N ARG A 143 1.44 4.85 16.56
CA ARG A 143 1.94 4.88 17.92
C ARG A 143 1.21 3.92 18.86
N GLU A 144 -0.12 3.83 18.77
CA GLU A 144 -0.93 2.87 19.51
C GLU A 144 -0.51 1.44 19.18
N ALA A 145 -0.48 1.09 17.90
CA ALA A 145 -0.16 -0.26 17.44
C ALA A 145 1.27 -0.68 17.83
N ILE A 146 2.26 0.20 17.63
CA ILE A 146 3.67 -0.06 17.97
C ILE A 146 3.87 -0.19 19.48
N THR A 147 3.24 0.66 20.28
CA THR A 147 3.31 0.57 21.73
C THR A 147 2.76 -0.77 22.24
N ARG A 148 1.69 -1.28 21.65
CA ARG A 148 1.09 -2.56 22.01
C ARG A 148 1.92 -3.76 21.55
N SER A 149 2.49 -3.70 20.36
CA SER A 149 3.21 -4.82 19.75
C SER A 149 4.70 -4.90 20.14
N GLY A 150 5.28 -3.77 20.57
CA GLY A 150 6.72 -3.61 20.80
C GLY A 150 7.52 -3.32 19.51
N GLY A 151 6.85 -3.11 18.37
CA GLY A 151 7.51 -2.82 17.08
C GLY A 151 8.34 -3.98 16.51
N PRO A 152 9.09 -3.80 15.44
CA PRO A 152 9.21 -2.56 14.63
C PRO A 152 8.03 -2.32 13.68
N PHE A 153 7.15 -3.29 13.45
CA PHE A 153 5.95 -3.21 12.64
C PHE A 153 4.70 -3.06 13.51
N LEU A 154 3.57 -2.65 12.90
CA LEU A 154 2.34 -2.34 13.63
C LEU A 154 1.86 -3.47 14.54
N PHE A 155 2.12 -4.72 14.16
CA PHE A 155 1.75 -5.91 14.93
C PHE A 155 2.97 -6.80 15.25
N GLY A 156 4.13 -6.16 15.50
CA GLY A 156 5.40 -6.81 15.89
C GLY A 156 6.18 -7.36 14.70
N ARG A 157 5.51 -8.04 13.77
CA ARG A 157 6.05 -8.50 12.48
C ARG A 157 5.31 -7.82 11.33
N PHE A 158 5.90 -7.89 10.13
CA PHE A 158 5.25 -7.37 8.92
C PHE A 158 3.94 -8.13 8.65
N THR A 159 2.86 -7.38 8.40
CA THR A 159 1.51 -7.88 8.14
C THR A 159 0.84 -7.10 7.01
N ALA A 160 -0.36 -7.52 6.63
CA ALA A 160 -1.21 -6.81 5.69
C ALA A 160 -1.51 -5.35 6.13
N ALA A 161 -1.56 -5.07 7.44
CA ALA A 161 -1.75 -3.71 7.94
C ALA A 161 -0.58 -2.80 7.53
N ASP A 162 0.66 -3.27 7.63
CA ASP A 162 1.85 -2.52 7.20
C ASP A 162 1.82 -2.27 5.69
N ALA A 163 1.43 -3.28 4.92
CA ALA A 163 1.25 -3.14 3.46
C ALA A 163 0.16 -2.11 3.11
N MET A 164 -0.93 -2.05 3.86
CA MET A 164 -1.99 -1.05 3.67
C MET A 164 -1.52 0.38 3.94
N PHE A 165 -0.61 0.58 4.89
CA PHE A 165 -0.03 1.88 5.21
C PHE A 165 1.25 2.22 4.41
N ALA A 166 1.86 1.29 3.69
CA ALA A 166 3.09 1.53 2.94
C ALA A 166 3.04 2.74 1.97
N PRO A 167 1.93 3.02 1.26
CA PRO A 167 1.82 4.24 0.48
C PRO A 167 1.88 5.52 1.31
N VAL A 168 1.44 5.46 2.58
CA VAL A 168 1.52 6.60 3.50
C VAL A 168 2.96 6.83 3.94
N VAL A 169 3.73 5.76 4.15
CA VAL A 169 5.17 5.86 4.45
C VAL A 169 5.88 6.65 3.34
N ASN A 170 5.61 6.36 2.06
CA ASN A 170 6.16 7.15 0.97
C ASN A 170 5.71 8.62 1.02
N ARG A 171 4.40 8.88 1.24
CA ARG A 171 3.89 10.25 1.35
C ARG A 171 4.54 11.03 2.48
N PHE A 172 4.61 10.44 3.66
CA PHE A 172 5.23 11.09 4.83
C PHE A 172 6.71 11.42 4.60
N ASP A 173 7.42 10.53 3.91
CA ASP A 173 8.83 10.72 3.58
C ASP A 173 9.03 11.81 2.53
N VAL A 174 8.41 11.70 1.36
CA VAL A 174 8.70 12.61 0.23
C VAL A 174 8.11 14.03 0.40
N TYR A 175 7.04 14.17 1.21
CA TYR A 175 6.45 15.48 1.54
C TYR A 175 6.90 16.01 2.90
N GLU A 176 7.78 15.30 3.62
CA GLU A 176 8.35 15.71 4.91
C GLU A 176 7.28 16.04 5.96
N LEU A 177 6.25 15.18 6.08
CA LEU A 177 5.05 15.48 6.86
C LEU A 177 5.19 15.23 8.38
N VAL A 178 6.21 14.50 8.83
CA VAL A 178 6.34 14.02 10.21
C VAL A 178 7.74 14.18 10.75
N THR A 179 7.83 14.37 12.07
CA THR A 179 9.10 14.49 12.80
C THR A 179 9.15 13.62 14.07
N ASP A 180 8.04 12.95 14.42
CA ASP A 180 7.97 12.09 15.60
C ASP A 180 8.91 10.88 15.47
N PRO A 181 9.80 10.64 16.46
CA PRO A 181 10.78 9.55 16.36
C PRO A 181 10.18 8.15 16.23
N VAL A 182 9.03 7.88 16.84
CA VAL A 182 8.36 6.58 16.74
C VAL A 182 7.82 6.37 15.33
N THR A 183 7.20 7.40 14.77
CA THR A 183 6.72 7.41 13.39
C THR A 183 7.86 7.21 12.40
N LEU A 184 8.96 7.92 12.56
CA LEU A 184 10.15 7.81 11.70
C LEU A 184 10.78 6.42 11.79
N ALA A 185 10.90 5.84 12.97
CA ALA A 185 11.44 4.48 13.15
C ALA A 185 10.59 3.42 12.46
N TYR A 186 9.26 3.54 12.53
CA TYR A 186 8.34 2.66 11.79
C TYR A 186 8.50 2.82 10.27
N MET A 187 8.56 4.05 9.78
CA MET A 187 8.77 4.33 8.36
C MET A 187 10.08 3.71 7.86
N ASP A 188 11.15 3.82 8.65
CA ASP A 188 12.45 3.21 8.32
C ASP A 188 12.37 1.68 8.29
N ALA A 189 11.64 1.06 9.22
CA ALA A 189 11.43 -0.39 9.22
C ALA A 189 10.67 -0.86 7.96
N VAL A 190 9.61 -0.14 7.54
CA VAL A 190 8.88 -0.45 6.31
C VAL A 190 9.75 -0.26 5.07
N LYS A 191 10.48 0.85 4.98
CA LYS A 191 11.39 1.15 3.85
C LYS A 191 12.55 0.16 3.77
N ALA A 192 13.02 -0.36 4.90
CA ALA A 192 14.07 -1.36 4.97
C ALA A 192 13.59 -2.77 4.60
N HIS A 193 12.28 -3.02 4.61
CA HIS A 193 11.73 -4.34 4.30
C HIS A 193 12.08 -4.77 2.86
N PRO A 194 12.56 -6.02 2.63
CA PRO A 194 13.00 -6.46 1.31
C PRO A 194 11.95 -6.30 0.21
N ALA A 195 10.68 -6.58 0.52
CA ALA A 195 9.58 -6.41 -0.43
C ALA A 195 9.37 -4.94 -0.82
N PHE A 196 9.49 -3.99 0.13
CA PHE A 196 9.36 -2.57 -0.19
C PHE A 196 10.50 -2.10 -1.09
N ARG A 197 11.73 -2.51 -0.80
CA ARG A 197 12.91 -2.18 -1.64
C ARG A 197 12.76 -2.73 -3.06
N LYS A 198 12.27 -3.96 -3.20
CA LYS A 198 12.02 -4.58 -4.52
C LYS A 198 10.98 -3.79 -5.32
N TRP A 199 9.90 -3.33 -4.67
CA TRP A 199 8.93 -2.45 -5.31
C TRP A 199 9.54 -1.10 -5.69
N GLU A 200 10.26 -0.47 -4.78
CA GLU A 200 10.91 0.83 -4.98
C GLU A 200 11.91 0.79 -6.15
N GLU A 201 12.75 -0.25 -6.23
CA GLU A 201 13.69 -0.44 -7.32
C GLU A 201 12.96 -0.53 -8.67
N ALA A 202 11.91 -1.33 -8.76
CA ALA A 202 11.09 -1.45 -9.96
C ALA A 202 10.39 -0.13 -10.31
N ALA A 203 9.86 0.59 -9.32
CA ALA A 203 9.21 1.90 -9.52
C ALA A 203 10.18 2.96 -10.06
N ARG A 204 11.43 2.95 -9.57
CA ARG A 204 12.47 3.88 -10.03
C ARG A 204 12.94 3.59 -11.45
N ALA A 205 12.85 2.33 -11.89
CA ALA A 205 13.22 1.91 -13.25
C ALA A 205 12.14 2.18 -14.31
N GLU A 206 10.90 2.49 -13.89
CA GLU A 206 9.80 2.76 -14.82
C GLU A 206 10.03 4.04 -15.64
N PRO A 207 9.77 4.01 -16.96
CA PRO A 207 9.96 5.19 -17.83
C PRO A 207 8.74 6.14 -17.85
N TRP A 208 7.58 5.67 -17.39
CA TRP A 208 6.32 6.41 -17.51
C TRP A 208 6.21 7.56 -16.51
N ILE A 209 5.54 8.62 -16.94
CA ILE A 209 5.20 9.79 -16.12
C ILE A 209 3.68 9.94 -16.13
N VAL A 210 3.11 10.16 -14.95
CA VAL A 210 1.70 10.49 -14.73
C VAL A 210 1.66 11.95 -14.27
N PRO A 211 1.35 12.89 -15.16
CA PRO A 211 1.47 14.32 -14.86
C PRO A 211 0.65 14.79 -13.64
N GLU A 212 -0.50 14.16 -13.40
CA GLU A 212 -1.38 14.47 -12.28
C GLU A 212 -0.79 14.11 -10.91
N ASP A 213 0.20 13.19 -10.89
CA ASP A 213 0.87 12.72 -9.67
C ASP A 213 2.31 13.28 -9.52
N GLU A 214 2.71 14.25 -10.36
CA GLU A 214 4.02 14.93 -10.30
C GLU A 214 3.99 16.22 -9.45
N ALA A 215 3.12 16.34 -8.47
CA ALA A 215 2.94 17.51 -7.61
C ALA A 215 4.20 17.95 -6.85
#